data_f9a03175b62728dac63c230f0d9111f7
#
_entry.id   f9a03175b62728dac63c230f0d9111f7
#
_cell.length_a   1.000
_cell.length_b   1.000
_cell.length_c   1.000
_cell.angle_alpha   90.00
_cell.angle_beta   90.00
_cell.angle_gamma   90.00
#
_symmetry.space_group_name_H-M   'P 1'
#
loop_
_entity.id
_entity.type
_entity.pdbx_description
1 polymer ?
#
loop_
_entity_poly.entity_id
_entity_poly.type
_entity_poly.pdbx_seq_one_letter_code
_entity_poly.pdbx_strand_id
1 'polypeptide(L)'
;VLAEKRIEVELVEERYWESPPDLKRRNPAGKLPVLRHRGNMLAESQAIIEYLDEAVPSPALMPATPLERHEVRRLCAWFDDKFNTEVTENLVGEKLIKRYLGWGYPHAPAIRAGLQNIHYHLDYIAYLAERRNWLAGDSFSLADIAAGAHLSAIDYLGDVPWDDHPEARLWYSRIKSRRSFRPLLSDSLPGNPPPAHYA
;
A
#
# COMPACT_ATOMS: atom_id res chain seq x y z
N VAL A 1 3.72 -6.85 -5.19
CA VAL A 1 4.27 -7.03 -6.55
C VAL A 1 5.18 -8.26 -6.62
N LEU A 2 6.23 -8.37 -5.81
CA LEU A 2 7.17 -9.50 -5.83
C LEU A 2 6.44 -10.86 -5.77
N ALA A 3 5.54 -11.03 -4.81
CA ALA A 3 4.76 -12.25 -4.64
C ALA A 3 3.79 -12.53 -5.81
N GLU A 4 3.17 -11.50 -6.41
CA GLU A 4 2.36 -11.65 -7.62
C GLU A 4 3.18 -12.17 -8.79
N LYS A 5 4.41 -11.71 -8.93
CA LYS A 5 5.34 -12.14 -9.97
C LYS A 5 6.14 -13.40 -9.62
N ARG A 6 5.91 -13.98 -8.43
CA ARG A 6 6.63 -15.13 -7.92
C ARG A 6 8.15 -14.93 -7.90
N ILE A 7 8.58 -13.71 -7.58
CA ILE A 7 9.99 -13.37 -7.46
C ILE A 7 10.41 -13.64 -6.01
N GLU A 8 11.37 -14.53 -5.85
CA GLU A 8 11.99 -14.79 -4.56
C GLU A 8 12.97 -13.66 -4.22
N VAL A 9 12.93 -13.21 -2.98
CA VAL A 9 13.77 -12.13 -2.49
C VAL A 9 14.25 -12.43 -1.09
N GLU A 10 15.44 -11.94 -0.78
CA GLU A 10 15.92 -11.81 0.59
C GLU A 10 15.46 -10.46 1.15
N LEU A 11 14.68 -10.48 2.22
CA LEU A 11 14.26 -9.27 2.93
C LEU A 11 15.30 -8.90 3.98
N VAL A 12 15.80 -7.68 3.90
CA VAL A 12 16.74 -7.12 4.87
C VAL A 12 16.05 -5.97 5.59
N GLU A 13 15.89 -6.11 6.90
CA GLU A 13 15.34 -5.04 7.73
C GLU A 13 16.34 -3.90 7.86
N GLU A 14 15.83 -2.67 7.74
CA GLU A 14 16.64 -1.46 7.86
C GLU A 14 15.91 -0.42 8.72
N ARG A 15 16.59 0.09 9.75
CA ARG A 15 16.06 1.15 10.62
C ARG A 15 16.24 2.52 9.97
N TYR A 16 15.44 2.81 8.94
CA TYR A 16 15.55 4.05 8.15
C TYR A 16 15.43 5.32 8.99
N TRP A 17 14.70 5.27 10.12
CA TRP A 17 14.51 6.41 11.04
C TRP A 17 15.80 6.79 11.78
N GLU A 18 16.79 5.91 11.89
CA GLU A 18 18.11 6.19 12.41
C GLU A 18 19.01 6.89 11.37
N SER A 19 18.50 7.08 10.15
CA SER A 19 19.23 7.68 9.02
C SER A 19 20.60 7.08 8.77
N PRO A 20 20.76 5.75 8.66
CA PRO A 20 22.05 5.11 8.55
C PRO A 20 22.79 5.58 7.28
N PRO A 21 24.12 5.88 7.38
CA PRO A 21 24.91 6.37 6.24
C PRO A 21 24.86 5.43 5.03
N ASP A 22 24.79 4.13 5.26
CA ASP A 22 24.72 3.11 4.21
C ASP A 22 23.41 3.19 3.42
N LEU A 23 22.29 3.48 4.06
CA LEU A 23 21.02 3.69 3.37
C LEU A 23 21.13 4.92 2.45
N LYS A 24 21.69 6.03 2.94
CA LYS A 24 21.86 7.24 2.12
C LYS A 24 22.80 7.04 0.93
N ARG A 25 23.79 6.13 1.03
CA ARG A 25 24.64 5.75 -0.13
C ARG A 25 23.87 4.94 -1.16
N ARG A 26 22.93 4.09 -0.71
CA ARG A 26 22.08 3.26 -1.59
C ARG A 26 20.89 4.04 -2.17
N ASN A 27 20.32 4.94 -1.38
CA ASN A 27 19.27 5.87 -1.77
C ASN A 27 19.52 7.24 -1.12
N PRO A 28 19.93 8.26 -1.89
CA PRO A 28 20.19 9.61 -1.36
C PRO A 28 19.00 10.24 -0.62
N ALA A 29 17.76 9.85 -0.97
CA ALA A 29 16.55 10.29 -0.27
C ALA A 29 16.45 9.71 1.16
N GLY A 30 17.27 8.69 1.50
CA GLY A 30 17.25 8.03 2.81
C GLY A 30 15.95 7.26 3.10
N LYS A 31 15.20 6.89 2.07
CA LYS A 31 13.90 6.22 2.16
C LYS A 31 14.00 4.75 1.74
N LEU A 32 13.05 3.96 2.21
CA LEU A 32 12.78 2.60 1.76
C LEU A 32 11.51 2.58 0.88
N PRO A 33 11.36 1.58 0.02
CA PRO A 33 12.24 0.43 -0.21
C PRO A 33 13.46 0.76 -1.08
N VAL A 34 14.51 -0.07 -0.94
CA VAL A 34 15.64 -0.15 -1.88
C VAL A 34 15.75 -1.59 -2.35
N LEU A 35 15.73 -1.81 -3.66
CA LEU A 35 15.91 -3.11 -4.26
C LEU A 35 17.30 -3.25 -4.86
N ARG A 36 18.04 -4.30 -4.49
CA ARG A 36 19.27 -4.70 -5.20
C ARG A 36 18.93 -5.79 -6.23
N HIS A 37 19.14 -5.50 -7.49
CA HIS A 37 18.93 -6.46 -8.57
C HIS A 37 20.06 -6.41 -9.60
N ARG A 38 20.70 -7.56 -9.85
CA ARG A 38 21.81 -7.70 -10.82
C ARG A 38 22.93 -6.65 -10.64
N GLY A 39 23.30 -6.36 -9.39
CA GLY A 39 24.34 -5.38 -9.06
C GLY A 39 23.87 -3.92 -9.03
N ASN A 40 22.65 -3.62 -9.48
CA ASN A 40 22.08 -2.27 -9.45
C ASN A 40 21.28 -2.03 -8.17
N MET A 41 21.32 -0.79 -7.68
CA MET A 41 20.47 -0.30 -6.60
C MET A 41 19.34 0.51 -7.20
N LEU A 42 18.10 0.09 -6.92
CA LEU A 42 16.87 0.71 -7.39
C LEU A 42 16.14 1.27 -6.17
N ALA A 43 15.74 2.51 -6.23
CA ALA A 43 15.00 3.20 -5.17
C ALA A 43 13.67 3.72 -5.70
N GLU A 44 12.81 4.19 -4.81
CA GLU A 44 11.44 4.65 -5.03
C GLU A 44 10.49 3.50 -5.41
N SER A 45 9.49 3.27 -4.56
CA SER A 45 8.56 2.13 -4.68
C SER A 45 7.89 2.05 -6.05
N GLN A 46 7.39 3.17 -6.57
CA GLN A 46 6.72 3.20 -7.87
C GLN A 46 7.67 2.83 -9.02
N ALA A 47 8.91 3.37 -9.00
CA ALA A 47 9.91 3.04 -10.01
C ALA A 47 10.34 1.56 -9.94
N ILE A 48 10.48 1.01 -8.71
CA ILE A 48 10.82 -0.39 -8.50
C ILE A 48 9.73 -1.32 -9.04
N ILE A 49 8.45 -1.05 -8.75
CA ILE A 49 7.37 -1.94 -9.17
C ILE A 49 7.13 -1.89 -10.68
N GLU A 50 7.29 -0.75 -11.33
CA GLU A 50 7.24 -0.66 -12.80
C GLU A 50 8.44 -1.36 -13.45
N TYR A 51 9.66 -1.17 -12.90
CA TYR A 51 10.84 -1.92 -13.35
C TYR A 51 10.63 -3.44 -13.24
N LEU A 52 10.08 -3.92 -12.14
CA LEU A 52 9.80 -5.34 -11.96
C LEU A 52 8.76 -5.85 -12.94
N ASP A 53 7.77 -5.04 -13.29
CA ASP A 53 6.76 -5.41 -14.30
C ASP A 53 7.35 -5.54 -15.69
N GLU A 54 8.29 -4.66 -16.06
CA GLU A 54 9.01 -4.70 -17.32
C GLU A 54 10.04 -5.83 -17.37
N ALA A 55 10.80 -6.04 -16.27
CA ALA A 55 11.84 -7.07 -16.19
C ALA A 55 11.26 -8.50 -16.12
N VAL A 56 10.07 -8.67 -15.57
CA VAL A 56 9.32 -9.94 -15.46
C VAL A 56 7.92 -9.71 -15.99
N PRO A 57 7.69 -9.81 -17.31
CA PRO A 57 6.43 -9.39 -17.95
C PRO A 57 5.19 -10.21 -17.55
N SER A 58 5.36 -11.41 -17.01
CA SER A 58 4.22 -12.28 -16.64
C SER A 58 4.21 -12.62 -15.15
N PRO A 59 3.06 -12.48 -14.48
CA PRO A 59 1.83 -11.83 -14.95
C PRO A 59 2.03 -10.32 -15.13
N ALA A 60 1.43 -9.73 -16.16
CA ALA A 60 1.46 -8.28 -16.37
C ALA A 60 0.61 -7.57 -15.32
N LEU A 61 1.17 -6.55 -14.67
CA LEU A 61 0.49 -5.69 -13.70
C LEU A 61 0.26 -4.27 -14.24
N MET A 62 0.86 -3.97 -15.39
CA MET A 62 0.61 -2.78 -16.18
C MET A 62 -0.02 -3.18 -17.53
N PRO A 63 -1.07 -2.49 -17.98
CA PRO A 63 -1.70 -2.76 -19.26
C PRO A 63 -0.82 -2.34 -20.45
N ALA A 64 -1.23 -2.75 -21.66
CA ALA A 64 -0.44 -2.54 -22.87
C ALA A 64 -0.53 -1.12 -23.42
N THR A 65 -1.73 -0.50 -23.40
CA THR A 65 -1.94 0.80 -24.06
C THR A 65 -1.51 1.98 -23.20
N PRO A 66 -1.04 3.10 -23.80
CA PRO A 66 -0.65 4.28 -23.05
C PRO A 66 -1.77 4.85 -22.15
N LEU A 67 -3.01 4.85 -22.64
CA LEU A 67 -4.15 5.39 -21.89
C LEU A 67 -4.48 4.56 -20.64
N GLU A 68 -4.49 3.24 -20.77
CA GLU A 68 -4.71 2.33 -19.64
C GLU A 68 -3.54 2.42 -18.63
N ARG A 69 -2.29 2.52 -19.10
CA ARG A 69 -1.11 2.75 -18.26
C ARG A 69 -1.21 4.06 -17.50
N HIS A 70 -1.70 5.13 -18.15
CA HIS A 70 -1.98 6.40 -17.49
C HIS A 70 -2.97 6.22 -16.34
N GLU A 71 -4.08 5.49 -16.55
CA GLU A 71 -5.09 5.27 -15.52
C GLU A 71 -4.54 4.49 -14.31
N VAL A 72 -3.74 3.45 -14.54
CA VAL A 72 -3.04 2.73 -13.46
C VAL A 72 -2.14 3.67 -12.66
N ARG A 73 -1.29 4.46 -13.34
CA ARG A 73 -0.38 5.41 -12.67
C ARG A 73 -1.12 6.49 -11.90
N ARG A 74 -2.20 7.00 -12.49
CA ARG A 74 -3.05 8.01 -11.84
C ARG A 74 -3.65 7.47 -10.53
N LEU A 75 -4.10 6.22 -10.53
CA LEU A 75 -4.62 5.58 -9.32
C LEU A 75 -3.53 5.24 -8.32
N CYS A 76 -2.36 4.77 -8.75
CA CYS A 76 -1.21 4.61 -7.85
C CYS A 76 -0.90 5.94 -7.16
N ALA A 77 -0.77 7.05 -7.91
CA ALA A 77 -0.53 8.37 -7.34
C ALA A 77 -1.67 8.82 -6.40
N TRP A 78 -2.93 8.47 -6.70
CA TRP A 78 -4.04 8.74 -5.79
C TRP A 78 -3.84 8.09 -4.42
N PHE A 79 -3.41 6.83 -4.38
CA PHE A 79 -3.23 6.10 -3.11
C PHE A 79 -1.91 6.46 -2.44
N ASP A 80 -0.82 6.53 -3.17
CA ASP A 80 0.52 6.77 -2.62
C ASP A 80 0.74 8.23 -2.17
N ASP A 81 -0.04 9.19 -2.68
CA ASP A 81 0.04 10.60 -2.33
C ASP A 81 -1.21 11.05 -1.56
N LYS A 82 -2.36 11.16 -2.24
CA LYS A 82 -3.57 11.75 -1.64
C LYS A 82 -4.11 10.89 -0.48
N PHE A 83 -4.34 9.60 -0.69
CA PHE A 83 -4.81 8.70 0.38
C PHE A 83 -3.78 8.62 1.51
N ASN A 84 -2.50 8.51 1.15
CA ASN A 84 -1.42 8.48 2.14
C ASN A 84 -1.47 9.69 3.07
N THR A 85 -1.52 10.89 2.51
CA THR A 85 -1.53 12.13 3.29
C THR A 85 -2.82 12.32 4.09
N GLU A 86 -3.98 12.02 3.49
CA GLU A 86 -5.28 12.30 4.10
C GLU A 86 -5.73 11.21 5.10
N VAL A 87 -5.26 9.97 4.93
CA VAL A 87 -5.71 8.82 5.74
C VAL A 87 -4.55 8.11 6.41
N THR A 88 -3.56 7.60 5.65
CA THR A 88 -2.52 6.73 6.21
C THR A 88 -1.66 7.46 7.24
N GLU A 89 -1.16 8.64 6.93
CA GLU A 89 -0.36 9.45 7.86
C GLU A 89 -1.18 9.85 9.10
N ASN A 90 -2.46 10.17 8.92
CA ASN A 90 -3.35 10.57 10.00
C ASN A 90 -3.77 9.41 10.92
N LEU A 91 -3.81 8.19 10.44
CA LEU A 91 -4.20 7.02 11.23
C LEU A 91 -2.99 6.17 11.64
N VAL A 92 -2.27 5.62 10.68
CA VAL A 92 -1.09 4.76 10.96
C VAL A 92 0.04 5.59 11.53
N GLY A 93 0.32 6.76 10.95
CA GLY A 93 1.34 7.69 11.43
C GLY A 93 1.11 8.09 12.88
N GLU A 94 -0.12 8.51 13.21
CA GLU A 94 -0.45 8.99 14.54
C GLU A 94 -0.58 7.85 15.59
N LYS A 95 -1.26 6.75 15.23
CA LYS A 95 -1.57 5.67 16.20
C LYS A 95 -0.43 4.68 16.40
N LEU A 96 0.37 4.41 15.35
CA LEU A 96 1.44 3.43 15.38
C LEU A 96 2.82 4.06 15.31
N ILE A 97 3.15 4.77 14.22
CA ILE A 97 4.52 5.20 13.94
C ILE A 97 5.05 6.13 15.02
N LYS A 98 4.30 7.12 15.43
CA LYS A 98 4.69 8.03 16.54
C LYS A 98 5.00 7.27 17.82
N ARG A 99 4.18 6.27 18.16
CA ARG A 99 4.37 5.45 19.35
C ARG A 99 5.65 4.60 19.27
N TYR A 100 5.86 3.92 18.14
CA TYR A 100 7.02 3.07 17.95
C TYR A 100 8.34 3.84 17.90
N LEU A 101 8.33 5.03 17.30
CA LEU A 101 9.51 5.86 17.14
C LEU A 101 9.72 6.85 18.29
N GLY A 102 8.82 6.89 19.27
CA GLY A 102 8.92 7.82 20.40
C GLY A 102 8.78 9.30 20.00
N TRP A 103 8.07 9.60 18.90
CA TRP A 103 7.90 10.96 18.38
C TRP A 103 6.79 11.76 19.05
N GLY A 104 6.34 11.31 20.21
CA GLY A 104 5.33 11.99 21.01
C GLY A 104 3.97 11.27 21.05
N TYR A 105 2.95 12.01 21.43
CA TYR A 105 1.59 11.49 21.58
C TYR A 105 0.79 11.63 20.28
N PRO A 106 -0.21 10.73 20.07
CA PRO A 106 -1.13 10.84 18.95
C PRO A 106 -1.88 12.17 18.94
N HIS A 107 -2.00 12.80 17.76
CA HIS A 107 -2.70 14.06 17.57
C HIS A 107 -4.18 13.78 17.23
N ALA A 108 -5.06 13.92 18.22
CA ALA A 108 -6.47 13.58 18.08
C ALA A 108 -7.21 14.30 16.92
N PRO A 109 -6.92 15.58 16.59
CA PRO A 109 -7.51 16.20 15.39
C PRO A 109 -7.12 15.53 14.09
N ALA A 110 -5.86 15.11 13.92
CA ALA A 110 -5.41 14.37 12.72
C ALA A 110 -6.10 13.02 12.60
N ILE A 111 -6.20 12.27 13.71
CA ILE A 111 -6.93 10.98 13.73
C ILE A 111 -8.40 11.19 13.31
N ARG A 112 -9.09 12.20 13.84
CA ARG A 112 -10.47 12.49 13.43
C ARG A 112 -10.57 12.84 11.94
N ALA A 113 -9.62 13.63 11.42
CA ALA A 113 -9.56 13.93 9.98
C ALA A 113 -9.37 12.66 9.15
N GLY A 114 -8.44 11.78 9.54
CA GLY A 114 -8.22 10.49 8.86
C GLY A 114 -9.47 9.62 8.83
N LEU A 115 -10.17 9.48 9.98
CA LEU A 115 -11.42 8.74 10.07
C LEU A 115 -12.57 9.35 9.23
N GLN A 116 -12.57 10.67 9.05
CA GLN A 116 -13.53 11.34 8.18
C GLN A 116 -13.18 11.21 6.70
N ASN A 117 -11.91 11.41 6.37
CA ASN A 117 -11.45 11.40 4.98
C ASN A 117 -11.57 10.02 4.33
N ILE A 118 -11.40 8.92 5.10
CA ILE A 118 -11.45 7.56 4.55
C ILE A 118 -12.76 7.26 3.83
N HIS A 119 -13.89 7.83 4.28
CA HIS A 119 -15.18 7.63 3.63
C HIS A 119 -15.17 8.09 2.16
N TYR A 120 -14.61 9.26 1.88
CA TYR A 120 -14.48 9.77 0.52
C TYR A 120 -13.65 8.83 -0.39
N HIS A 121 -12.59 8.26 0.15
CA HIS A 121 -11.75 7.31 -0.60
C HIS A 121 -12.43 5.96 -0.82
N LEU A 122 -13.19 5.47 0.17
CA LEU A 122 -13.97 4.24 0.03
C LEU A 122 -15.12 4.41 -0.96
N ASP A 123 -15.79 5.57 -0.96
CA ASP A 123 -16.80 5.92 -1.99
C ASP A 123 -16.19 5.92 -3.39
N TYR A 124 -14.96 6.43 -3.51
CA TYR A 124 -14.27 6.41 -4.81
C TYR A 124 -13.89 5.00 -5.25
N ILE A 125 -13.44 4.14 -4.33
CA ILE A 125 -13.19 2.72 -4.61
C ILE A 125 -14.48 2.04 -5.04
N ALA A 126 -15.58 2.24 -4.32
CA ALA A 126 -16.90 1.71 -4.66
C ALA A 126 -17.34 2.14 -6.06
N TYR A 127 -17.25 3.44 -6.36
CA TYR A 127 -17.55 3.99 -7.68
C TYR A 127 -16.78 3.30 -8.82
N LEU A 128 -15.49 3.02 -8.62
CA LEU A 128 -14.66 2.34 -9.62
C LEU A 128 -15.03 0.86 -9.72
N ALA A 129 -15.21 0.18 -8.58
CA ALA A 129 -15.48 -1.25 -8.50
C ALA A 129 -16.87 -1.64 -9.09
N GLU A 130 -17.86 -0.75 -9.01
CA GLU A 130 -19.17 -0.94 -9.66
C GLU A 130 -19.10 -0.90 -11.19
N ARG A 131 -18.12 -0.20 -11.75
CA ARG A 131 -18.02 0.08 -13.20
C ARG A 131 -16.93 -0.72 -13.90
N ARG A 132 -16.07 -1.38 -13.13
CA ARG A 132 -14.88 -2.07 -13.62
C ARG A 132 -14.67 -3.36 -12.84
N ASN A 133 -14.00 -4.30 -13.45
CA ASN A 133 -13.63 -5.54 -12.76
C ASN A 133 -12.56 -5.30 -11.66
N TRP A 134 -11.64 -4.35 -11.91
CA TRP A 134 -10.58 -3.89 -11.02
C TRP A 134 -10.50 -2.37 -11.07
N LEU A 135 -9.80 -1.72 -10.14
CA LEU A 135 -9.85 -0.26 -10.02
C LEU A 135 -9.45 0.48 -11.31
N ALA A 136 -8.47 -0.02 -12.05
CA ALA A 136 -7.99 0.62 -13.26
C ALA A 136 -8.62 0.09 -14.57
N GLY A 137 -9.43 -0.97 -14.51
CA GLY A 137 -10.04 -1.59 -15.70
C GLY A 137 -10.40 -3.05 -15.49
N ASP A 138 -10.22 -3.88 -16.54
CA ASP A 138 -10.66 -5.27 -16.53
C ASP A 138 -9.69 -6.24 -15.85
N SER A 139 -8.44 -5.87 -15.72
CA SER A 139 -7.39 -6.70 -15.17
C SER A 139 -6.82 -6.14 -13.86
N PHE A 140 -6.45 -7.05 -12.94
CA PHE A 140 -5.72 -6.71 -11.73
C PHE A 140 -4.40 -6.01 -12.07
N SER A 141 -4.11 -4.91 -11.41
CA SER A 141 -3.00 -4.03 -11.76
C SER A 141 -2.26 -3.47 -10.53
N LEU A 142 -1.22 -2.69 -10.79
CA LEU A 142 -0.49 -1.97 -9.74
C LEU A 142 -1.40 -1.02 -8.95
N ALA A 143 -2.48 -0.50 -9.55
CA ALA A 143 -3.45 0.35 -8.85
C ALA A 143 -4.17 -0.39 -7.71
N ASP A 144 -4.56 -1.64 -7.95
CA ASP A 144 -5.20 -2.49 -6.94
C ASP A 144 -4.23 -2.86 -5.82
N ILE A 145 -2.95 -3.06 -6.17
CA ILE A 145 -1.89 -3.34 -5.20
C ILE A 145 -1.64 -2.14 -4.30
N ALA A 146 -1.53 -0.93 -4.87
CA ALA A 146 -1.34 0.31 -4.12
C ALA A 146 -2.50 0.55 -3.15
N ALA A 147 -3.74 0.51 -3.66
CA ALA A 147 -4.94 0.66 -2.84
C ALA A 147 -5.04 -0.39 -1.73
N GLY A 148 -4.82 -1.67 -2.07
CA GLY A 148 -4.87 -2.78 -1.13
C GLY A 148 -3.81 -2.69 -0.04
N ALA A 149 -2.60 -2.23 -0.36
CA ALA A 149 -1.51 -2.05 0.60
C ALA A 149 -1.84 -0.96 1.64
N HIS A 150 -2.33 0.20 1.20
CA HIS A 150 -2.76 1.27 2.11
C HIS A 150 -3.93 0.85 2.97
N LEU A 151 -4.97 0.25 2.38
CA LEU A 151 -6.13 -0.22 3.13
C LEU A 151 -5.77 -1.32 4.14
N SER A 152 -4.82 -2.21 3.81
CA SER A 152 -4.37 -3.24 4.76
C SER A 152 -3.84 -2.65 6.06
N ALA A 153 -3.07 -1.57 5.99
CA ALA A 153 -2.54 -0.91 7.17
C ALA A 153 -3.64 -0.26 8.03
N ILE A 154 -4.69 0.28 7.40
CA ILE A 154 -5.83 0.88 8.11
C ILE A 154 -6.78 -0.19 8.65
N ASP A 155 -7.02 -1.26 7.88
CA ASP A 155 -7.82 -2.42 8.29
C ASP A 155 -7.20 -3.16 9.48
N TYR A 156 -5.86 -3.23 9.52
CA TYR A 156 -5.09 -3.73 10.66
C TYR A 156 -5.36 -2.95 11.96
N LEU A 157 -5.63 -1.66 11.86
CA LEU A 157 -6.01 -0.81 13.01
C LEU A 157 -7.48 -0.96 13.40
N GLY A 158 -8.31 -1.57 12.56
CA GLY A 158 -9.76 -1.63 12.73
C GLY A 158 -10.47 -0.31 12.42
N ASP A 159 -9.84 0.57 11.65
CA ASP A 159 -10.33 1.92 11.38
C ASP A 159 -11.10 2.04 10.05
N VAL A 160 -11.25 0.95 9.28
CA VAL A 160 -12.02 0.98 8.04
C VAL A 160 -13.51 0.76 8.33
N PRO A 161 -14.39 1.71 7.98
CA PRO A 161 -15.82 1.60 8.22
C PRO A 161 -16.51 0.72 7.14
N TRP A 162 -16.23 -0.58 7.16
CA TRP A 162 -16.67 -1.52 6.13
C TRP A 162 -18.19 -1.65 6.00
N ASP A 163 -18.92 -1.44 7.07
CA ASP A 163 -20.39 -1.59 7.07
C ASP A 163 -21.06 -0.45 6.30
N ASP A 164 -20.40 0.71 6.19
CA ASP A 164 -20.89 1.87 5.43
C ASP A 164 -20.50 1.78 3.92
N HIS A 165 -19.57 0.87 3.54
CA HIS A 165 -19.01 0.79 2.18
C HIS A 165 -18.95 -0.65 1.65
N PRO A 166 -20.10 -1.32 1.45
CA PRO A 166 -20.14 -2.75 1.09
C PRO A 166 -19.47 -3.07 -0.25
N GLU A 167 -19.52 -2.20 -1.24
CA GLU A 167 -18.90 -2.40 -2.56
C GLU A 167 -17.37 -2.33 -2.46
N ALA A 168 -16.83 -1.37 -1.71
CA ALA A 168 -15.39 -1.28 -1.43
C ALA A 168 -14.92 -2.51 -0.63
N ARG A 169 -15.71 -2.96 0.35
CA ARG A 169 -15.44 -4.19 1.10
C ARG A 169 -15.40 -5.43 0.21
N LEU A 170 -16.35 -5.54 -0.74
CA LEU A 170 -16.37 -6.64 -1.70
C LEU A 170 -15.12 -6.65 -2.58
N TRP A 171 -14.71 -5.49 -3.12
CA TRP A 171 -13.47 -5.38 -3.88
C TRP A 171 -12.26 -5.75 -3.01
N TYR A 172 -12.17 -5.23 -1.78
CA TYR A 172 -11.06 -5.51 -0.87
C TYR A 172 -10.99 -6.99 -0.46
N SER A 173 -12.13 -7.67 -0.31
CA SER A 173 -12.16 -9.11 -0.03
C SER A 173 -11.51 -9.94 -1.14
N ARG A 174 -11.63 -9.50 -2.40
CA ARG A 174 -10.93 -10.10 -3.55
C ARG A 174 -9.42 -9.91 -3.47
N ILE A 175 -8.96 -8.74 -2.96
CA ILE A 175 -7.53 -8.49 -2.68
C ILE A 175 -7.02 -9.44 -1.61
N LYS A 176 -7.72 -9.53 -0.47
CA LYS A 176 -7.36 -10.42 0.66
C LYS A 176 -7.28 -11.90 0.24
N SER A 177 -8.11 -12.34 -0.69
CA SER A 177 -8.11 -13.72 -1.19
C SER A 177 -6.89 -14.10 -2.03
N ARG A 178 -6.10 -13.13 -2.51
CA ARG A 178 -4.92 -13.39 -3.37
C ARG A 178 -3.80 -14.03 -2.57
N ARG A 179 -3.13 -14.99 -3.19
CA ARG A 179 -1.98 -15.69 -2.56
C ARG A 179 -0.85 -14.73 -2.15
N SER A 180 -0.64 -13.67 -2.91
CA SER A 180 0.37 -12.64 -2.65
C SER A 180 0.05 -11.77 -1.43
N PHE A 181 -1.23 -11.67 -1.06
CA PHE A 181 -1.70 -10.83 0.04
C PHE A 181 -1.82 -11.60 1.36
N ARG A 182 -2.16 -12.90 1.29
CA ARG A 182 -2.36 -13.75 2.48
C ARG A 182 -1.25 -13.70 3.53
N PRO A 183 0.06 -13.65 3.18
CA PRO A 183 1.10 -13.56 4.19
C PRO A 183 0.98 -12.32 5.09
N LEU A 184 0.48 -11.19 4.55
CA LEU A 184 0.26 -9.95 5.32
C LEU A 184 -0.80 -10.12 6.41
N LEU A 185 -1.79 -11.00 6.19
CA LEU A 185 -2.88 -11.22 7.15
C LEU A 185 -2.43 -11.98 8.40
N SER A 186 -1.27 -12.62 8.38
CA SER A 186 -0.66 -13.28 9.53
C SER A 186 0.28 -12.39 10.32
N ASP A 187 0.56 -11.18 9.83
CA ASP A 187 1.42 -10.23 10.53
C ASP A 187 0.76 -9.77 11.84
N SER A 188 1.56 -9.66 12.89
CA SER A 188 1.11 -9.18 14.20
C SER A 188 2.18 -8.30 14.83
N LEU A 189 1.79 -7.08 15.17
CA LEU A 189 2.67 -6.14 15.84
C LEU A 189 2.63 -6.34 17.35
N PRO A 190 3.79 -6.44 18.03
CA PRO A 190 3.85 -6.57 19.48
C PRO A 190 3.07 -5.44 20.18
N GLY A 191 2.13 -5.84 21.06
CA GLY A 191 1.31 -4.88 21.81
C GLY A 191 0.20 -4.18 21.03
N ASN A 192 -0.03 -4.57 19.77
CA ASN A 192 -1.11 -4.06 18.93
C ASN A 192 -1.63 -5.16 17.97
N PRO A 193 -2.33 -6.20 18.48
CA PRO A 193 -2.87 -7.25 17.64
C PRO A 193 -3.97 -6.69 16.71
N PRO A 194 -4.11 -7.23 15.48
CA PRO A 194 -5.18 -6.81 14.58
C PRO A 194 -6.56 -7.24 15.11
N PRO A 195 -7.64 -6.58 14.66
CA PRO A 195 -8.99 -7.00 14.97
C PRO A 195 -9.33 -8.34 14.30
N ALA A 196 -10.31 -9.07 14.86
CA ALA A 196 -10.66 -10.43 14.42
C ALA A 196 -11.07 -10.53 12.94
N HIS A 197 -11.58 -9.44 12.33
CA HIS A 197 -11.99 -9.42 10.92
C HIS A 197 -10.82 -9.21 9.93
N TYR A 198 -9.63 -8.88 10.45
CA TYR A 198 -8.47 -8.60 9.60
C TYR A 198 -7.95 -9.86 8.91
N ALA A 199 -7.93 -11.01 9.56
CA ALA A 199 -7.42 -12.29 9.06
C ALA A 199 -8.46 -13.09 8.25
#